data_17938c392917d398dbb3e9e54488122b
#
_entry.id   17938c392917d398dbb3e9e54488122b
#
_cell.length_a   1.000
_cell.length_b   1.000
_cell.length_c   1.000
_cell.angle_alpha   90.00
_cell.angle_beta   90.00
_cell.angle_gamma   90.00
#
_symmetry.space_group_name_H-M   'P 1'
#
loop_
_entity.id
_entity.type
_entity.pdbx_description
1 polymer ?
#
loop_
_entity_poly.entity_id
_entity_poly.type
_entity_poly.pdbx_seq_one_letter_code
_entity_poly.pdbx_strand_id
1 'polypeptide(L)'
;MSNNPDLNGSLGATQIGAVLGTFLFGIETLQTYNYYGEFSRDSRTLKMTVALVWFLELGHTLSAWHALYSQTVTFYGQLQYISSPPRSEEMTILFAALLYTVVQAFFANRVRVLSGRWHIMLVACCLNLLRFFANMATLGLLLHYSRVSILLEWRWLVSTALGLGIVVDILITVAMCHFLSRLRSSDSKTRTMVETLILWTIESTILTSAASITQIILFLTRTDLVWTCFYIIQAKLFSNSMLASLNGRRRFRTCEDEPSEIFHFVHTRGSTTDGVSCTFCESCSSDIDG
;
A
#
# COMPACT_ATOMS: atom_id res chain seq x y z
N MET A 1 14.91 0.49 -40.58
CA MET A 1 14.90 -0.38 -39.40
C MET A 1 13.46 -0.37 -38.87
N SER A 2 12.74 -1.49 -38.94
CA SER A 2 11.37 -1.59 -38.47
C SER A 2 11.38 -1.48 -36.94
N ASN A 3 10.97 -0.35 -36.42
CA ASN A 3 10.67 -0.18 -34.99
C ASN A 3 9.41 -0.96 -34.63
N ASN A 4 9.46 -2.29 -34.70
CA ASN A 4 8.41 -3.07 -34.06
C ASN A 4 8.53 -2.89 -32.56
N PRO A 5 7.48 -2.38 -31.88
CA PRO A 5 7.50 -2.25 -30.43
C PRO A 5 7.76 -3.64 -29.83
N ASP A 6 8.62 -3.70 -28.82
CA ASP A 6 8.87 -4.93 -28.07
C ASP A 6 7.58 -5.32 -27.33
N LEU A 7 6.86 -6.31 -27.89
CA LEU A 7 5.60 -6.79 -27.33
C LEU A 7 5.79 -7.40 -25.94
N ASN A 8 6.92 -8.05 -25.70
CA ASN A 8 7.22 -8.65 -24.39
C ASN A 8 7.45 -7.57 -23.34
N GLY A 9 8.22 -6.52 -23.68
CA GLY A 9 8.49 -5.39 -22.80
C GLY A 9 7.29 -4.45 -22.60
N SER A 10 6.30 -4.49 -23.47
CA SER A 10 5.12 -3.60 -23.38
C SER A 10 3.89 -4.34 -22.86
N LEU A 11 3.28 -5.17 -23.71
CA LEU A 11 2.05 -5.90 -23.35
C LEU A 11 2.29 -6.96 -22.28
N GLY A 12 3.40 -7.70 -22.38
CA GLY A 12 3.75 -8.73 -21.39
C GLY A 12 3.95 -8.14 -19.98
N ALA A 13 4.63 -7.00 -19.87
CA ALA A 13 4.81 -6.32 -18.60
C ALA A 13 3.48 -5.84 -18.01
N THR A 14 2.61 -5.24 -18.81
CA THR A 14 1.28 -4.81 -18.36
C THR A 14 0.43 -6.00 -17.93
N GLN A 15 0.51 -7.13 -18.63
CA GLN A 15 -0.21 -8.37 -18.27
C GLN A 15 0.28 -8.92 -16.92
N ILE A 16 1.58 -8.99 -16.68
CA ILE A 16 2.15 -9.43 -15.41
C ILE A 16 1.71 -8.47 -14.28
N GLY A 17 1.77 -7.16 -14.52
CA GLY A 17 1.30 -6.15 -13.58
C GLY A 17 -0.19 -6.31 -13.22
N ALA A 18 -1.04 -6.57 -14.23
CA ALA A 18 -2.48 -6.77 -14.02
C ALA A 18 -2.77 -8.06 -13.22
N VAL A 19 -2.07 -9.17 -13.49
CA VAL A 19 -2.23 -10.43 -12.75
C VAL A 19 -1.80 -10.27 -11.30
N LEU A 20 -0.59 -9.75 -11.06
CA LEU A 20 -0.09 -9.51 -9.71
C LEU A 20 -0.94 -8.48 -8.96
N GLY A 21 -1.36 -7.42 -9.65
CA GLY A 21 -2.26 -6.41 -9.10
C GLY A 21 -3.61 -7.00 -8.68
N THR A 22 -4.17 -7.91 -9.46
CA THR A 22 -5.43 -8.59 -9.13
C THR A 22 -5.27 -9.51 -7.92
N PHE A 23 -4.16 -10.23 -7.82
CA PHE A 23 -3.85 -11.03 -6.64
C PHE A 23 -3.77 -10.17 -5.38
N LEU A 24 -3.07 -9.04 -5.43
CA LEU A 24 -2.95 -8.09 -4.32
C LEU A 24 -4.32 -7.45 -3.98
N PHE A 25 -5.17 -7.17 -4.97
CA PHE A 25 -6.54 -6.71 -4.74
C PHE A 25 -7.40 -7.77 -4.04
N GLY A 26 -7.18 -9.05 -4.34
CA GLY A 26 -7.80 -10.16 -3.60
C GLY A 26 -7.41 -10.15 -2.11
N ILE A 27 -6.11 -9.96 -1.80
CA ILE A 27 -5.62 -9.81 -0.42
C ILE A 27 -6.26 -8.61 0.25
N GLU A 28 -6.32 -7.47 -0.43
CA GLU A 28 -6.96 -6.24 0.07
C GLU A 28 -8.44 -6.45 0.39
N THR A 29 -9.17 -7.15 -0.48
CA THR A 29 -10.58 -7.48 -0.26
C THR A 29 -10.77 -8.33 0.99
N LEU A 30 -9.91 -9.33 1.21
CA LEU A 30 -9.91 -10.14 2.43
C LEU A 30 -9.59 -9.30 3.67
N GLN A 31 -8.60 -8.41 3.58
CA GLN A 31 -8.25 -7.50 4.67
C GLN A 31 -9.40 -6.54 5.00
N THR A 32 -10.11 -6.05 3.98
CA THR A 32 -11.30 -5.19 4.13
C THR A 32 -12.44 -5.95 4.82
N TYR A 33 -12.70 -7.18 4.40
CA TYR A 33 -13.70 -8.05 5.03
C TYR A 33 -13.38 -8.28 6.52
N ASN A 34 -12.14 -8.65 6.83
CA ASN A 34 -11.68 -8.85 8.21
C ASN A 34 -11.80 -7.57 9.04
N TYR A 35 -11.46 -6.41 8.46
CA TYR A 35 -11.60 -5.13 9.14
C TYR A 35 -13.04 -4.84 9.58
N TYR A 36 -14.02 -5.02 8.69
CA TYR A 36 -15.42 -4.78 9.04
C TYR A 36 -15.99 -5.79 10.04
N GLY A 37 -15.52 -7.04 10.01
CA GLY A 37 -15.89 -8.08 10.98
C GLY A 37 -15.37 -7.77 12.39
N GLU A 38 -14.09 -7.38 12.51
CA GLU A 38 -13.43 -7.23 13.80
C GLU A 38 -13.61 -5.85 14.45
N PHE A 39 -13.65 -4.78 13.64
CA PHE A 39 -13.62 -3.39 14.12
C PHE A 39 -14.96 -2.68 13.98
N SER A 40 -16.05 -3.35 14.43
CA SER A 40 -17.41 -2.79 14.40
C SER A 40 -17.58 -1.48 15.18
N ARG A 41 -16.73 -1.22 16.18
CA ARG A 41 -16.77 -0.02 17.04
C ARG A 41 -15.91 1.14 16.55
N ASP A 42 -15.16 0.97 15.46
CA ASP A 42 -14.34 2.06 14.88
C ASP A 42 -15.20 3.23 14.39
N SER A 43 -14.61 4.42 14.35
CA SER A 43 -15.27 5.65 13.90
C SER A 43 -15.82 5.51 12.47
N ARG A 44 -16.95 6.17 12.19
CA ARG A 44 -17.56 6.19 10.85
C ARG A 44 -16.57 6.70 9.79
N THR A 45 -15.77 7.73 10.13
CA THR A 45 -14.77 8.28 9.21
C THR A 45 -13.76 7.21 8.78
N LEU A 46 -13.25 6.41 9.72
CA LEU A 46 -12.27 5.37 9.40
C LEU A 46 -12.88 4.26 8.52
N LYS A 47 -14.10 3.85 8.82
CA LYS A 47 -14.85 2.88 7.99
C LYS A 47 -15.09 3.41 6.58
N MET A 48 -15.48 4.68 6.45
CA MET A 48 -15.65 5.33 5.15
C MET A 48 -14.33 5.41 4.36
N THR A 49 -13.20 5.67 5.05
CA THR A 49 -11.88 5.67 4.40
C THR A 49 -11.52 4.29 3.86
N VAL A 50 -11.76 3.22 4.63
CA VAL A 50 -11.53 1.84 4.16
C VAL A 50 -12.41 1.49 2.97
N ALA A 51 -13.72 1.83 3.02
CA ALA A 51 -14.62 1.63 1.90
C ALA A 51 -14.16 2.41 0.65
N LEU A 52 -13.79 3.68 0.81
CA LEU A 52 -13.33 4.53 -0.29
C LEU A 52 -12.08 3.94 -0.95
N VAL A 53 -11.08 3.50 -0.17
CA VAL A 53 -9.88 2.87 -0.68
C VAL A 53 -10.22 1.62 -1.48
N TRP A 54 -11.07 0.75 -0.96
CA TRP A 54 -11.50 -0.46 -1.66
C TRP A 54 -12.23 -0.15 -2.99
N PHE A 55 -13.12 0.86 -3.02
CA PHE A 55 -13.81 1.26 -4.25
C PHE A 55 -12.86 1.89 -5.28
N LEU A 56 -11.88 2.70 -4.84
CA LEU A 56 -10.85 3.26 -5.72
C LEU A 56 -9.99 2.15 -6.33
N GLU A 57 -9.63 1.14 -5.54
CA GLU A 57 -8.86 -0.01 -6.02
C GLU A 57 -9.67 -0.91 -6.96
N LEU A 58 -10.96 -1.08 -6.70
CA LEU A 58 -11.85 -1.77 -7.63
C LEU A 58 -11.88 -1.04 -8.99
N GLY A 59 -12.08 0.29 -8.98
CA GLY A 59 -12.07 1.11 -10.18
C GLY A 59 -10.73 1.04 -10.94
N HIS A 60 -9.61 1.12 -10.21
CA HIS A 60 -8.26 0.97 -10.75
C HIS A 60 -8.07 -0.41 -11.41
N THR A 61 -8.49 -1.48 -10.74
CA THR A 61 -8.36 -2.86 -11.23
C THR A 61 -9.20 -3.09 -12.49
N LEU A 62 -10.47 -2.67 -12.47
CA LEU A 62 -11.36 -2.80 -13.63
C LEU A 62 -10.84 -2.00 -14.84
N SER A 63 -10.32 -0.80 -14.59
CA SER A 63 -9.74 0.05 -15.64
C SER A 63 -8.49 -0.59 -16.25
N ALA A 64 -7.60 -1.16 -15.43
CA ALA A 64 -6.41 -1.86 -15.90
C ALA A 64 -6.77 -3.12 -16.73
N TRP A 65 -7.74 -3.91 -16.28
CA TRP A 65 -8.22 -5.09 -17.03
C TRP A 65 -8.88 -4.71 -18.34
N HIS A 66 -9.71 -3.66 -18.37
CA HIS A 66 -10.33 -3.18 -19.59
C HIS A 66 -9.27 -2.68 -20.59
N ALA A 67 -8.25 -1.96 -20.12
CA ALA A 67 -7.16 -1.51 -20.97
C ALA A 67 -6.39 -2.70 -21.56
N LEU A 68 -6.03 -3.67 -20.73
CA LEU A 68 -5.36 -4.90 -21.19
C LEU A 68 -6.21 -5.69 -22.20
N TYR A 69 -7.49 -5.90 -21.92
CA TYR A 69 -8.42 -6.57 -22.83
C TYR A 69 -8.52 -5.86 -24.19
N SER A 70 -8.63 -4.53 -24.16
CA SER A 70 -8.69 -3.73 -25.37
C SER A 70 -7.44 -3.90 -26.25
N GLN A 71 -6.25 -3.92 -25.63
CA GLN A 71 -4.98 -4.06 -26.34
C GLN A 71 -4.71 -5.49 -26.83
N THR A 72 -5.17 -6.51 -26.09
CA THR A 72 -4.86 -7.91 -26.39
C THR A 72 -5.93 -8.62 -27.23
N VAL A 73 -7.20 -8.20 -27.16
CA VAL A 73 -8.33 -8.85 -27.81
C VAL A 73 -8.98 -7.94 -28.83
N THR A 74 -9.45 -6.74 -28.40
CA THR A 74 -10.24 -5.87 -29.30
C THR A 74 -9.40 -5.34 -30.45
N PHE A 75 -8.17 -4.91 -30.17
CA PHE A 75 -7.23 -4.36 -31.16
C PHE A 75 -6.05 -5.30 -31.44
N TYR A 76 -6.30 -6.62 -31.37
CA TYR A 76 -5.28 -7.60 -31.61
C TYR A 76 -4.57 -7.40 -32.97
N GLY A 77 -3.23 -7.41 -32.95
CA GLY A 77 -2.39 -7.20 -34.13
C GLY A 77 -2.26 -5.75 -34.62
N GLN A 78 -2.96 -4.80 -34.02
CA GLN A 78 -2.88 -3.38 -34.35
C GLN A 78 -1.91 -2.64 -33.45
N LEU A 79 -0.61 -2.69 -33.76
CA LEU A 79 0.48 -2.14 -32.96
C LEU A 79 0.34 -0.64 -32.64
N GLN A 80 -0.42 0.10 -33.44
CA GLN A 80 -0.68 1.53 -33.18
C GLN A 80 -1.43 1.79 -31.87
N TYR A 81 -2.25 0.84 -31.39
CA TYR A 81 -2.99 0.98 -30.11
C TYR A 81 -2.14 0.72 -28.88
N ILE A 82 -0.93 0.19 -29.03
CA ILE A 82 0.07 0.12 -27.95
C ILE A 82 0.62 1.53 -27.68
N SER A 83 0.75 2.35 -28.71
CA SER A 83 1.24 3.73 -28.62
C SER A 83 0.14 4.74 -28.26
N SER A 84 -1.13 4.38 -28.50
CA SER A 84 -2.31 5.22 -28.24
C SER A 84 -3.20 4.50 -27.21
N PRO A 85 -3.01 4.79 -25.91
CA PRO A 85 -3.69 4.05 -24.84
C PRO A 85 -5.21 4.24 -24.91
N PRO A 86 -5.99 3.21 -24.57
CA PRO A 86 -7.42 3.36 -24.40
C PRO A 86 -7.75 4.25 -23.19
N ARG A 87 -8.90 4.91 -23.22
CA ARG A 87 -9.36 5.79 -22.13
C ARG A 87 -9.34 5.12 -20.74
N SER A 88 -9.50 3.81 -20.69
CA SER A 88 -9.44 3.05 -19.44
C SER A 88 -8.04 3.06 -18.82
N GLU A 89 -6.97 3.08 -19.62
CA GLU A 89 -5.61 3.21 -19.10
C GLU A 89 -5.40 4.59 -18.45
N GLU A 90 -5.95 5.65 -19.04
CA GLU A 90 -5.95 7.00 -18.47
C GLU A 90 -6.71 7.05 -17.13
N MET A 91 -7.83 6.31 -17.01
CA MET A 91 -8.59 6.20 -15.77
C MET A 91 -7.79 5.54 -14.63
N THR A 92 -6.84 4.65 -14.92
CA THR A 92 -5.97 4.08 -13.88
C THR A 92 -5.16 5.18 -13.18
N ILE A 93 -4.73 6.22 -13.91
CA ILE A 93 -3.98 7.35 -13.34
C ILE A 93 -4.86 8.14 -12.36
N LEU A 94 -6.12 8.36 -12.72
CA LEU A 94 -7.06 9.06 -11.84
C LEU A 94 -7.28 8.29 -10.54
N PHE A 95 -7.62 7.01 -10.64
CA PHE A 95 -7.86 6.16 -9.47
C PHE A 95 -6.63 6.03 -8.58
N ALA A 96 -5.44 5.82 -9.18
CA ALA A 96 -4.19 5.75 -8.43
C ALA A 96 -3.86 7.07 -7.72
N ALA A 97 -4.03 8.22 -8.38
CA ALA A 97 -3.77 9.53 -7.78
C ALA A 97 -4.68 9.82 -6.59
N LEU A 98 -5.97 9.48 -6.70
CA LEU A 98 -6.93 9.59 -5.59
C LEU A 98 -6.56 8.64 -4.44
N LEU A 99 -6.21 7.39 -4.77
CA LEU A 99 -5.80 6.39 -3.80
C LEU A 99 -4.57 6.85 -3.00
N TYR A 100 -3.50 7.27 -3.68
CA TYR A 100 -2.29 7.77 -3.02
C TYR A 100 -2.62 8.94 -2.10
N THR A 101 -3.49 9.85 -2.55
CA THR A 101 -3.88 11.01 -1.75
C THR A 101 -4.60 10.60 -0.47
N VAL A 102 -5.54 9.67 -0.55
CA VAL A 102 -6.32 9.18 0.60
C VAL A 102 -5.43 8.41 1.58
N VAL A 103 -4.60 7.49 1.08
CA VAL A 103 -3.75 6.65 1.94
C VAL A 103 -2.66 7.48 2.62
N GLN A 104 -1.99 8.38 1.90
CA GLN A 104 -0.98 9.25 2.51
C GLN A 104 -1.60 10.25 3.50
N ALA A 105 -2.79 10.79 3.23
CA ALA A 105 -3.51 11.63 4.19
C ALA A 105 -3.89 10.84 5.47
N PHE A 106 -4.29 9.58 5.33
CA PHE A 106 -4.54 8.70 6.47
C PHE A 106 -3.28 8.54 7.34
N PHE A 107 -2.13 8.22 6.76
CA PHE A 107 -0.88 8.08 7.51
C PHE A 107 -0.40 9.42 8.10
N ALA A 108 -0.54 10.53 7.37
CA ALA A 108 -0.22 11.87 7.87
C ALA A 108 -1.09 12.26 9.08
N ASN A 109 -2.39 11.95 9.04
CA ASN A 109 -3.28 12.14 10.19
C ASN A 109 -2.89 11.26 11.38
N ARG A 110 -2.44 10.04 11.15
CA ARG A 110 -1.92 9.14 12.19
C ARG A 110 -0.69 9.73 12.87
N VAL A 111 0.25 10.31 12.10
CA VAL A 111 1.40 11.05 12.66
C VAL A 111 0.94 12.21 13.53
N ARG A 112 -0.09 12.97 13.10
CA ARG A 112 -0.65 14.08 13.89
C ARG A 112 -1.18 13.59 15.24
N VAL A 113 -1.96 12.52 15.25
CA VAL A 113 -2.55 11.96 16.47
C VAL A 113 -1.45 11.48 17.43
N LEU A 114 -0.38 10.87 16.92
CA LEU A 114 0.74 10.36 17.73
C LEU A 114 1.65 11.48 18.25
N SER A 115 1.90 12.50 17.42
CA SER A 115 2.85 13.58 17.75
C SER A 115 2.24 14.70 18.56
N GLY A 116 0.92 14.87 18.53
CA GLY A 116 0.22 16.06 19.01
C GLY A 116 0.55 17.33 18.22
N ARG A 117 1.33 17.24 17.13
CA ARG A 117 1.80 18.37 16.33
C ARG A 117 1.19 18.34 14.93
N TRP A 118 0.61 19.43 14.49
CA TRP A 118 -0.05 19.52 13.19
C TRP A 118 0.89 19.90 12.03
N HIS A 119 2.07 20.46 12.33
CA HIS A 119 3.02 20.94 11.30
C HIS A 119 3.49 19.81 10.35
N ILE A 120 3.84 18.65 10.89
CA ILE A 120 4.31 17.51 10.07
C ILE A 120 3.20 17.02 9.14
N MET A 121 1.97 16.92 9.67
CA MET A 121 0.81 16.57 8.85
C MET A 121 0.60 17.59 7.73
N LEU A 122 0.69 18.90 8.04
CA LEU A 122 0.51 19.95 7.04
C LEU A 122 1.54 19.84 5.92
N VAL A 123 2.83 19.68 6.26
CA VAL A 123 3.91 19.51 5.27
C VAL A 123 3.65 18.27 4.40
N ALA A 124 3.32 17.12 5.01
CA ALA A 124 3.00 15.90 4.27
C ALA A 124 1.80 16.09 3.35
N CYS A 125 0.73 16.76 3.82
CA CYS A 125 -0.44 17.06 3.00
C CYS A 125 -0.13 18.01 1.83
N CYS A 126 0.68 19.05 2.05
CA CYS A 126 1.10 19.97 0.98
C CYS A 126 1.90 19.23 -0.12
N LEU A 127 2.86 18.39 0.26
CA LEU A 127 3.63 17.59 -0.68
C LEU A 127 2.75 16.57 -1.42
N ASN A 128 1.80 15.96 -0.72
CA ASN A 128 0.85 15.02 -1.31
C ASN A 128 -0.10 15.73 -2.32
N LEU A 129 -0.56 16.93 -2.02
CA LEU A 129 -1.34 17.74 -2.96
C LEU A 129 -0.51 18.11 -4.20
N LEU A 130 0.75 18.47 -4.03
CA LEU A 130 1.65 18.75 -5.16
C LEU A 130 1.81 17.50 -6.04
N ARG A 131 2.00 16.32 -5.43
CA ARG A 131 2.00 15.03 -6.14
C ARG A 131 0.70 14.78 -6.88
N PHE A 132 -0.45 15.04 -6.24
CA PHE A 132 -1.76 14.89 -6.87
C PHE A 132 -1.90 15.76 -8.12
N PHE A 133 -1.54 17.06 -8.04
CA PHE A 133 -1.58 17.95 -9.20
C PHE A 133 -0.62 17.52 -10.32
N ALA A 134 0.56 17.00 -9.98
CA ALA A 134 1.48 16.45 -10.98
C ALA A 134 0.87 15.22 -11.70
N ASN A 135 0.19 14.32 -10.98
CA ASN A 135 -0.53 13.21 -11.61
C ASN A 135 -1.70 13.69 -12.48
N MET A 136 -2.46 14.70 -12.02
CA MET A 136 -3.56 15.29 -12.81
C MET A 136 -3.05 15.99 -14.08
N ALA A 137 -1.90 16.66 -14.00
CA ALA A 137 -1.26 17.23 -15.19
C ALA A 137 -0.81 16.13 -16.17
N THR A 138 -0.24 15.02 -15.67
CA THR A 138 0.11 13.85 -16.50
C THR A 138 -1.14 13.27 -17.19
N LEU A 139 -2.24 13.12 -16.46
CA LEU A 139 -3.52 12.68 -17.01
C LEU A 139 -4.03 13.65 -18.09
N GLY A 140 -3.98 14.96 -17.83
CA GLY A 140 -4.39 15.99 -18.78
C GLY A 140 -3.59 15.94 -20.09
N LEU A 141 -2.27 15.72 -20.01
CA LEU A 141 -1.40 15.53 -21.18
C LEU A 141 -1.81 14.29 -21.99
N LEU A 142 -2.06 13.16 -21.34
CA LEU A 142 -2.48 11.94 -22.02
C LEU A 142 -3.84 12.10 -22.70
N LEU A 143 -4.82 12.69 -22.01
CA LEU A 143 -6.16 12.97 -22.55
C LEU A 143 -6.11 13.92 -23.77
N HIS A 144 -5.20 14.89 -23.75
CA HIS A 144 -5.07 15.87 -24.84
C HIS A 144 -4.36 15.29 -26.07
N TYR A 145 -3.24 14.59 -25.85
CA TYR A 145 -2.40 14.11 -26.96
C TYR A 145 -2.71 12.67 -27.38
N SER A 146 -3.40 11.88 -26.56
CA SER A 146 -3.80 10.48 -26.80
C SER A 146 -2.64 9.57 -27.26
N ARG A 147 -1.44 9.79 -26.74
CA ARG A 147 -0.23 9.00 -27.06
C ARG A 147 0.70 8.89 -25.86
N VAL A 148 1.21 7.68 -25.61
CA VAL A 148 2.11 7.41 -24.46
C VAL A 148 3.46 8.15 -24.61
N SER A 149 3.93 8.39 -25.84
CA SER A 149 5.20 9.07 -26.09
C SER A 149 5.29 10.45 -25.45
N ILE A 150 4.14 11.12 -25.19
CA ILE A 150 4.10 12.41 -24.50
C ILE A 150 4.70 12.32 -23.08
N LEU A 151 4.59 11.17 -22.42
CA LEU A 151 5.19 10.96 -21.10
C LEU A 151 6.72 10.99 -21.15
N LEU A 152 7.31 10.58 -22.27
CA LEU A 152 8.77 10.64 -22.49
C LEU A 152 9.23 12.07 -22.79
N GLU A 153 8.41 12.87 -23.45
CA GLU A 153 8.67 14.30 -23.67
C GLU A 153 8.61 15.09 -22.35
N TRP A 154 7.66 14.72 -21.47
CA TRP A 154 7.42 15.34 -20.16
C TRP A 154 7.90 14.46 -19.00
N ARG A 155 8.99 13.68 -19.23
CA ARG A 155 9.53 12.73 -18.22
C ARG A 155 9.81 13.34 -16.86
N TRP A 156 10.17 14.63 -16.83
CA TRP A 156 10.40 15.35 -15.58
C TRP A 156 9.14 15.42 -14.70
N LEU A 157 7.95 15.56 -15.29
CA LEU A 157 6.69 15.65 -14.56
C LEU A 157 6.35 14.32 -13.88
N VAL A 158 6.44 13.21 -14.62
CA VAL A 158 6.21 11.85 -14.08
C VAL A 158 7.23 11.53 -12.99
N SER A 159 8.53 11.82 -13.24
CA SER A 159 9.58 11.58 -12.24
C SER A 159 9.41 12.44 -10.99
N THR A 160 8.94 13.67 -11.13
CA THR A 160 8.63 14.55 -9.99
C THR A 160 7.49 13.98 -9.16
N ALA A 161 6.41 13.51 -9.79
CA ALA A 161 5.28 12.89 -9.08
C ALA A 161 5.71 11.65 -8.26
N LEU A 162 6.55 10.79 -8.85
CA LEU A 162 7.10 9.61 -8.18
C LEU A 162 8.07 10.00 -7.05
N GLY A 163 8.98 10.95 -7.31
CA GLY A 163 9.94 11.44 -6.32
C GLY A 163 9.25 12.08 -5.11
N LEU A 164 8.21 12.90 -5.34
CA LEU A 164 7.40 13.45 -4.25
C LEU A 164 6.74 12.36 -3.43
N GLY A 165 6.27 11.28 -4.06
CA GLY A 165 5.73 10.12 -3.35
C GLY A 165 6.75 9.52 -2.38
N ILE A 166 7.97 9.26 -2.83
CA ILE A 166 9.06 8.72 -2.00
C ILE A 166 9.37 9.67 -0.84
N VAL A 167 9.45 10.97 -1.09
CA VAL A 167 9.74 11.98 -0.05
C VAL A 167 8.65 11.98 1.02
N VAL A 168 7.38 11.93 0.64
CA VAL A 168 6.25 11.89 1.59
C VAL A 168 6.27 10.59 2.39
N ASP A 169 6.54 9.45 1.76
CA ASP A 169 6.61 8.15 2.42
C ASP A 169 7.74 8.11 3.47
N ILE A 170 8.93 8.61 3.11
CA ILE A 170 10.07 8.71 4.04
C ILE A 170 9.74 9.66 5.19
N LEU A 171 9.16 10.84 4.90
CA LEU A 171 8.78 11.82 5.92
C LEU A 171 7.81 11.22 6.94
N ILE A 172 6.75 10.57 6.46
CA ILE A 172 5.74 9.92 7.31
C ILE A 172 6.38 8.79 8.13
N THR A 173 7.22 7.96 7.52
CA THR A 173 7.87 6.84 8.21
C THR A 173 8.82 7.30 9.30
N VAL A 174 9.69 8.25 9.01
CA VAL A 174 10.61 8.81 10.01
C VAL A 174 9.83 9.43 11.17
N ALA A 175 8.77 10.19 10.86
CA ALA A 175 7.91 10.77 11.89
C ALA A 175 7.21 9.69 12.72
N MET A 176 6.62 8.67 12.09
CA MET A 176 5.98 7.55 12.79
C MET A 176 6.95 6.83 13.71
N CYS A 177 8.12 6.43 13.21
CA CYS A 177 9.14 5.74 14.00
C CYS A 177 9.62 6.60 15.19
N HIS A 178 9.86 7.89 14.95
CA HIS A 178 10.31 8.80 16.00
C HIS A 178 9.28 8.97 17.12
N PHE A 179 8.00 9.17 16.77
CA PHE A 179 6.97 9.38 17.80
C PHE A 179 6.54 8.07 18.47
N LEU A 180 6.47 6.98 17.75
CA LEU A 180 6.17 5.68 18.32
C LEU A 180 7.27 5.22 19.29
N SER A 181 8.55 5.41 18.96
CA SER A 181 9.65 5.07 19.86
C SER A 181 9.64 5.88 21.17
N ARG A 182 9.10 7.11 21.14
CA ARG A 182 8.89 7.92 22.36
C ARG A 182 7.73 7.44 23.23
N LEU A 183 6.74 6.77 22.64
CA LEU A 183 5.61 6.17 23.37
C LEU A 183 5.94 4.80 23.97
N ARG A 184 7.16 4.33 23.79
CA ARG A 184 7.64 3.07 24.33
C ARG A 184 7.55 3.11 25.85
N SER A 185 6.53 2.50 26.44
CA SER A 185 6.31 2.44 27.88
C SER A 185 7.18 1.34 28.52
N SER A 186 7.27 1.39 29.86
CA SER A 186 7.91 0.32 30.65
C SER A 186 7.07 -0.97 30.67
N ASP A 187 5.80 -0.88 30.24
CA ASP A 187 4.90 -2.03 30.15
C ASP A 187 5.21 -2.87 28.91
N SER A 188 5.50 -4.15 29.12
CA SER A 188 5.92 -5.13 28.12
C SER A 188 4.93 -5.23 26.93
N LYS A 189 3.61 -5.26 27.20
CA LYS A 189 2.57 -5.39 26.17
C LYS A 189 2.52 -4.19 25.24
N THR A 190 2.51 -2.98 25.81
CA THR A 190 2.49 -1.73 25.05
C THR A 190 3.77 -1.57 24.22
N ARG A 191 4.90 -2.00 24.75
CA ARG A 191 6.19 -1.99 24.05
C ARG A 191 6.16 -2.87 22.80
N THR A 192 5.73 -4.13 22.91
CA THR A 192 5.63 -5.08 21.77
C THR A 192 4.68 -4.55 20.71
N MET A 193 3.54 -3.96 21.11
CA MET A 193 2.61 -3.32 20.18
C MET A 193 3.27 -2.20 19.38
N VAL A 194 3.97 -1.31 20.05
CA VAL A 194 4.67 -0.17 19.43
C VAL A 194 5.76 -0.67 18.47
N GLU A 195 6.57 -1.64 18.88
CA GLU A 195 7.64 -2.22 18.05
C GLU A 195 7.07 -2.87 16.79
N THR A 196 6.01 -3.65 16.90
CA THR A 196 5.34 -4.27 15.74
C THR A 196 4.77 -3.23 14.77
N LEU A 197 4.15 -2.16 15.27
CA LEU A 197 3.65 -1.09 14.42
C LEU A 197 4.77 -0.33 13.70
N ILE A 198 5.92 -0.12 14.37
CA ILE A 198 7.12 0.47 13.75
C ILE A 198 7.62 -0.42 12.62
N LEU A 199 7.81 -1.72 12.88
CA LEU A 199 8.30 -2.67 11.88
C LEU A 199 7.40 -2.69 10.63
N TRP A 200 6.09 -2.81 10.78
CA TRP A 200 5.18 -2.78 9.64
C TRP A 200 5.20 -1.47 8.87
N THR A 201 5.35 -0.34 9.55
CA THR A 201 5.46 0.96 8.89
C THR A 201 6.76 1.05 8.07
N ILE A 202 7.87 0.58 8.60
CA ILE A 202 9.16 0.54 7.90
C ILE A 202 9.09 -0.43 6.72
N GLU A 203 8.61 -1.64 6.93
CA GLU A 203 8.50 -2.67 5.89
C GLU A 203 7.65 -2.18 4.70
N SER A 204 6.47 -1.62 4.99
CA SER A 204 5.60 -1.08 3.94
C SER A 204 6.26 0.06 3.17
N THR A 205 6.97 0.97 3.84
CA THR A 205 7.66 2.09 3.18
C THR A 205 8.84 1.62 2.34
N ILE A 206 9.62 0.65 2.81
CA ILE A 206 10.71 0.07 2.00
C ILE A 206 10.14 -0.52 0.72
N LEU A 207 9.04 -1.27 0.81
CA LEU A 207 8.42 -1.92 -0.33
C LEU A 207 7.87 -0.90 -1.35
N THR A 208 7.14 0.11 -0.89
CA THR A 208 6.58 1.15 -1.78
C THR A 208 7.67 2.03 -2.38
N SER A 209 8.70 2.39 -1.60
CA SER A 209 9.85 3.17 -2.10
C SER A 209 10.69 2.38 -3.10
N ALA A 210 10.94 1.10 -2.85
CA ALA A 210 11.67 0.23 -3.79
C ALA A 210 10.92 0.11 -5.12
N ALA A 211 9.60 -0.08 -5.08
CA ALA A 211 8.76 -0.11 -6.29
C ALA A 211 8.83 1.22 -7.05
N SER A 212 8.74 2.36 -6.35
CA SER A 212 8.82 3.70 -6.96
C SER A 212 10.19 3.98 -7.58
N ILE A 213 11.28 3.61 -6.90
CA ILE A 213 12.65 3.77 -7.42
C ILE A 213 12.84 2.91 -8.67
N THR A 214 12.41 1.65 -8.62
CA THR A 214 12.49 0.74 -9.78
C THR A 214 11.69 1.30 -10.95
N GLN A 215 10.48 1.80 -10.69
CA GLN A 215 9.63 2.44 -11.71
C GLN A 215 10.33 3.66 -12.34
N ILE A 216 10.93 4.55 -11.55
CA ILE A 216 11.67 5.72 -12.07
C ILE A 216 12.86 5.27 -12.95
N ILE A 217 13.65 4.32 -12.48
CA ILE A 217 14.81 3.81 -13.23
C ILE A 217 14.36 3.23 -14.57
N LEU A 218 13.35 2.36 -14.58
CA LEU A 218 12.81 1.77 -15.78
C LEU A 218 12.22 2.81 -16.73
N PHE A 219 11.48 3.77 -16.22
CA PHE A 219 10.88 4.85 -16.98
C PHE A 219 11.92 5.78 -17.65
N LEU A 220 13.06 6.02 -16.99
CA LEU A 220 14.12 6.88 -17.52
C LEU A 220 15.10 6.17 -18.45
N THR A 221 15.31 4.86 -18.26
CA THR A 221 16.34 4.09 -18.98
C THR A 221 15.80 3.27 -20.13
N ARG A 222 14.49 2.90 -20.08
CA ARG A 222 13.88 2.05 -21.10
C ARG A 222 12.86 2.82 -21.94
N THR A 223 12.71 2.39 -23.19
CA THR A 223 11.73 2.93 -24.14
C THR A 223 10.45 2.08 -24.25
N ASP A 224 10.46 0.91 -23.63
CA ASP A 224 9.29 0.01 -23.52
C ASP A 224 8.42 0.38 -22.30
N LEU A 225 7.31 -0.35 -22.10
CA LEU A 225 6.34 -0.08 -21.04
C LEU A 225 6.54 -0.98 -19.79
N VAL A 226 7.74 -1.53 -19.56
CA VAL A 226 8.01 -2.37 -18.37
C VAL A 226 7.71 -1.64 -17.06
N TRP A 227 7.89 -0.32 -16.99
CA TRP A 227 7.56 0.50 -15.84
C TRP A 227 6.07 0.46 -15.45
N THR A 228 5.16 0.14 -16.39
CA THR A 228 3.70 0.05 -16.12
C THR A 228 3.35 -1.10 -15.19
N CYS A 229 4.13 -2.19 -15.22
CA CYS A 229 4.00 -3.29 -14.26
C CYS A 229 4.12 -2.78 -12.82
N PHE A 230 5.18 -2.03 -12.53
CA PHE A 230 5.41 -1.45 -11.20
C PHE A 230 4.37 -0.39 -10.85
N TYR A 231 3.92 0.39 -11.84
CA TYR A 231 2.86 1.37 -11.66
C TYR A 231 1.55 0.71 -11.17
N ILE A 232 1.11 -0.40 -11.79
CA ILE A 232 -0.10 -1.11 -11.41
C ILE A 232 0.04 -1.72 -10.01
N ILE A 233 1.18 -2.34 -9.71
CA ILE A 233 1.45 -2.99 -8.42
C ILE A 233 1.54 -1.97 -7.29
N GLN A 234 2.13 -0.80 -7.53
CA GLN A 234 2.37 0.21 -6.52
C GLN A 234 1.08 0.69 -5.85
N ALA A 235 0.00 0.90 -6.61
CA ALA A 235 -1.30 1.26 -6.06
C ALA A 235 -1.76 0.23 -5.02
N LYS A 236 -1.65 -1.06 -5.36
CA LYS A 236 -2.02 -2.18 -4.46
C LYS A 236 -1.14 -2.27 -3.22
N LEU A 237 0.14 -1.93 -3.32
CA LEU A 237 1.03 -1.91 -2.16
C LEU A 237 0.62 -0.84 -1.15
N PHE A 238 0.20 0.35 -1.61
CA PHE A 238 -0.27 1.43 -0.74
C PHE A 238 -1.53 1.05 0.03
N SER A 239 -2.55 0.54 -0.65
CA SER A 239 -3.82 0.14 -0.03
C SER A 239 -3.65 -1.03 0.94
N ASN A 240 -2.91 -2.08 0.54
CA ASN A 240 -2.61 -3.21 1.40
C ASN A 240 -1.83 -2.79 2.65
N SER A 241 -0.87 -1.86 2.54
CA SER A 241 -0.11 -1.32 3.68
C SER A 241 -1.02 -0.63 4.69
N MET A 242 -1.98 0.18 4.21
CA MET A 242 -2.95 0.84 5.08
C MET A 242 -3.81 -0.18 5.82
N LEU A 243 -4.37 -1.15 5.10
CA LEU A 243 -5.25 -2.17 5.68
C LEU A 243 -4.48 -3.12 6.63
N ALA A 244 -3.26 -3.54 6.28
CA ALA A 244 -2.41 -4.32 7.17
C ALA A 244 -2.14 -3.56 8.49
N SER A 245 -1.85 -2.26 8.41
CA SER A 245 -1.67 -1.41 9.58
C SER A 245 -2.94 -1.24 10.44
N LEU A 246 -4.13 -1.32 9.84
CA LEU A 246 -5.40 -1.28 10.56
C LEU A 246 -5.73 -2.65 11.18
N ASN A 247 -5.61 -3.72 10.42
CA ASN A 247 -5.93 -5.08 10.86
C ASN A 247 -4.93 -5.61 11.89
N GLY A 248 -3.69 -5.13 11.84
CA GLY A 248 -2.65 -5.51 12.80
C GLY A 248 -3.01 -5.25 14.25
N ARG A 249 -3.94 -4.33 14.52
CA ARG A 249 -4.48 -4.09 15.87
C ARG A 249 -5.20 -5.31 16.47
N ARG A 250 -5.62 -6.26 15.64
CA ARG A 250 -6.27 -7.51 16.09
C ARG A 250 -5.36 -8.35 16.99
N ARG A 251 -4.08 -8.50 16.64
CA ARG A 251 -3.12 -9.31 17.42
C ARG A 251 -3.05 -8.90 18.90
N PHE A 252 -3.31 -7.62 19.18
CA PHE A 252 -3.22 -7.09 20.54
C PHE A 252 -4.52 -7.26 21.32
N ARG A 253 -5.67 -7.31 20.66
CA ARG A 253 -6.97 -7.60 21.31
C ARG A 253 -7.07 -9.04 21.79
N THR A 254 -6.59 -9.99 21.02
CA THR A 254 -6.62 -11.42 21.38
C THR A 254 -5.81 -11.70 22.65
N CYS A 255 -4.74 -10.91 22.92
CA CYS A 255 -3.97 -11.01 24.15
C CYS A 255 -4.65 -10.34 25.37
N GLU A 256 -5.66 -9.48 25.15
CA GLU A 256 -6.48 -8.87 26.23
C GLU A 256 -7.67 -9.76 26.63
N ASP A 257 -8.19 -10.53 25.67
CA ASP A 257 -9.39 -11.37 25.85
C ASP A 257 -9.09 -12.82 26.30
N GLU A 258 -7.79 -13.19 26.50
CA GLU A 258 -7.49 -14.45 27.21
C GLU A 258 -7.81 -14.24 28.69
N PRO A 259 -8.91 -14.81 29.20
CA PRO A 259 -9.30 -14.64 30.59
C PRO A 259 -8.23 -15.27 31.48
N SER A 260 -7.93 -14.59 32.58
CA SER A 260 -7.25 -15.13 33.77
C SER A 260 -7.89 -16.41 34.36
N GLU A 261 -8.84 -17.03 33.68
CA GLU A 261 -9.48 -18.27 34.10
C GLU A 261 -8.54 -19.49 34.17
N ILE A 262 -7.47 -19.51 33.33
CA ILE A 262 -6.47 -20.58 33.42
C ILE A 262 -5.69 -20.48 34.73
N PHE A 263 -5.48 -19.30 35.27
CA PHE A 263 -4.78 -19.12 36.55
C PHE A 263 -5.66 -19.53 37.75
N HIS A 264 -6.98 -19.39 37.69
CA HIS A 264 -7.87 -19.83 38.79
C HIS A 264 -8.02 -21.34 38.87
N PHE A 265 -7.92 -22.06 37.74
CA PHE A 265 -8.05 -23.53 37.75
C PHE A 265 -6.80 -24.23 38.26
N VAL A 266 -5.63 -23.60 38.16
CA VAL A 266 -4.36 -24.18 38.70
C VAL A 266 -4.23 -23.93 40.20
N HIS A 267 -4.81 -22.85 40.74
CA HIS A 267 -4.68 -22.53 42.16
C HIS A 267 -5.63 -23.31 43.09
N THR A 268 -6.70 -23.88 42.57
CA THR A 268 -7.67 -24.66 43.38
C THR A 268 -7.39 -26.18 43.40
N ARG A 269 -6.40 -26.67 42.64
CA ARG A 269 -6.09 -28.11 42.56
C ARG A 269 -4.68 -28.47 43.02
N GLY A 270 -3.96 -27.56 43.65
CA GLY A 270 -2.58 -27.71 44.12
C GLY A 270 -2.46 -28.00 45.61
N SER A 271 -3.18 -29.01 46.15
CA SER A 271 -2.86 -29.63 47.44
C SER A 271 -2.87 -31.16 47.25
N THR A 272 -1.92 -31.67 46.53
CA THR A 272 -1.24 -32.98 46.74
C THR A 272 -0.27 -33.23 45.59
N THR A 273 1.04 -33.30 45.95
CA THR A 273 2.16 -34.08 45.40
C THR A 273 2.02 -34.64 43.96
N ASP A 274 2.77 -34.13 43.03
CA ASP A 274 3.82 -34.78 42.26
C ASP A 274 4.08 -33.99 40.95
N GLY A 275 5.37 -33.91 40.61
CA GLY A 275 5.92 -33.06 39.54
C GLY A 275 5.31 -33.36 38.17
N VAL A 276 4.73 -32.30 37.60
CA VAL A 276 4.53 -32.18 36.16
C VAL A 276 5.12 -30.84 35.72
N SER A 277 6.24 -30.96 35.04
CA SER A 277 6.97 -29.88 34.36
C SER A 277 6.05 -29.19 33.38
N CYS A 278 5.93 -27.85 33.51
CA CYS A 278 5.23 -27.01 32.55
C CYS A 278 6.05 -26.91 31.25
N THR A 279 5.76 -27.75 30.26
CA THR A 279 6.37 -27.76 28.92
C THR A 279 5.50 -26.98 27.87
N PHE A 280 4.84 -25.90 28.24
CA PHE A 280 3.97 -25.18 27.30
C PHE A 280 4.21 -23.66 27.23
N CYS A 281 5.36 -23.19 27.71
CA CYS A 281 5.75 -21.77 27.60
C CYS A 281 6.92 -21.51 26.64
N GLU A 282 7.44 -22.53 25.95
CA GLU A 282 8.59 -22.41 25.03
C GLU A 282 8.21 -22.21 23.56
N SER A 283 6.94 -22.33 23.22
CA SER A 283 6.47 -22.22 21.82
C SER A 283 6.28 -20.77 21.31
N CYS A 284 6.39 -19.77 22.16
CA CYS A 284 6.31 -18.37 21.72
C CYS A 284 7.66 -17.65 21.58
N SER A 285 8.77 -18.30 21.91
CA SER A 285 10.11 -17.68 21.88
C SER A 285 11.04 -18.22 20.80
N SER A 286 10.66 -19.26 20.05
CA SER A 286 11.54 -19.93 19.08
C SER A 286 11.35 -19.54 17.61
N ASP A 287 10.45 -18.60 17.29
CA ASP A 287 10.24 -18.14 15.90
C ASP A 287 10.93 -16.78 15.59
N ILE A 288 11.92 -16.36 16.42
CA ILE A 288 12.64 -15.08 16.19
C ILE A 288 14.14 -15.30 15.88
N ASP A 289 14.66 -16.53 15.98
CA ASP A 289 16.05 -16.83 15.61
C ASP A 289 16.09 -17.96 14.56
N GLY A 290 15.84 -17.58 13.26
CA GLY A 290 15.98 -18.46 12.10
C GLY A 290 15.88 -17.69 10.80
#